data_a0e5f66c8b80e04915c67f47f0ace8df
#
_entry.id   a0e5f66c8b80e04915c67f47f0ace8df
#
_cell.length_a   1.000
_cell.length_b   1.000
_cell.length_c   1.000
_cell.angle_alpha   90.00
_cell.angle_beta   90.00
_cell.angle_gamma   90.00
#
_symmetry.space_group_name_H-M   'P 1'
#
loop_
_entity.id
_entity.type
_entity.pdbx_description
1 polymer ?
#
loop_
_entity_poly.entity_id
_entity_poly.type
_entity_poly.pdbx_seq_one_letter_code
_entity_poly.pdbx_strand_id
1 'polypeptide(L)'
;MRLVLISLDAVFSRDADFLLSLPNLGALAGRGVFCDRVQTIYPTLTYPVHTSLVTGCYPNRHGIGHNELFMPAIKPGRRLWYWDASHIRSDTLFTRAKMAGRTSAAILWPVTGHSGAIRYNLPEVLALPGENQLIKALRFGSAWWMIKNELLFGSKRKGKQQPQLDEYAALVAAKLIKREYAPGERFGPEGDINPSRRDEQRHMPDILALHLVDCDDARHRYGTDSIEARQAMIRLDLRVGQIMAALLGRKAMDETVLAVVSDHGQADVLGTLPLDSWLLANAVPARAQTLGLGAYLHIKRGDYLPVLKALKDNMAKLHIKHIYTREELRFMQAPEDILLAVEPEEGIMIVDDEQEEVPAATHGFGVDHPGAQCLMWLSGPMFPADTRLESCKIVDIAPTLAYAVGLSLPGAQGRVLEEIIKNPAPEDAQKADLA
;
A
#
# COMPACT_ATOMS: atom_id res chain seq x y z
N MET A 1 -3.63 18.47 -14.38
CA MET A 1 -3.32 18.46 -12.92
C MET A 1 -2.43 17.27 -12.61
N ARG A 2 -1.53 17.35 -11.64
CA ARG A 2 -0.62 16.25 -11.23
C ARG A 2 -1.06 15.63 -9.92
N LEU A 3 -0.60 14.41 -9.66
CA LEU A 3 -0.84 13.69 -8.41
C LEU A 3 0.49 13.29 -7.75
N VAL A 4 0.61 13.58 -6.47
CA VAL A 4 1.59 12.95 -5.58
C VAL A 4 0.81 12.19 -4.51
N LEU A 5 0.94 10.87 -4.51
CA LEU A 5 0.34 9.95 -3.55
C LEU A 5 1.42 9.38 -2.65
N ILE A 6 1.33 9.62 -1.35
CA ILE A 6 2.25 9.11 -0.34
C ILE A 6 1.48 8.13 0.56
N SER A 7 1.96 6.90 0.68
CA SER A 7 1.47 5.95 1.67
C SER A 7 2.40 5.93 2.88
N LEU A 8 1.82 6.02 4.08
CA LEU A 8 2.48 5.87 5.36
C LEU A 8 2.08 4.52 5.95
N ASP A 9 2.99 3.55 5.93
CA ASP A 9 2.71 2.19 6.35
C ASP A 9 2.48 2.09 7.86
N ALA A 10 1.44 1.36 8.23
CA ALA A 10 1.06 1.03 9.59
C ALA A 10 0.77 2.22 10.53
N VAL A 11 0.38 3.40 10.01
CA VAL A 11 -0.24 4.45 10.83
C VAL A 11 -1.76 4.37 10.72
N PHE A 12 -2.49 4.65 11.79
CA PHE A 12 -3.93 4.43 11.81
C PHE A 12 -4.67 5.43 12.73
N SER A 13 -5.97 5.36 12.82
CA SER A 13 -6.84 6.35 13.48
C SER A 13 -6.36 6.78 14.88
N ARG A 14 -5.84 5.85 15.67
CA ARG A 14 -5.30 6.14 17.01
C ARG A 14 -4.15 7.14 17.01
N ASP A 15 -3.41 7.25 15.93
CA ASP A 15 -2.25 8.13 15.79
C ASP A 15 -2.63 9.55 15.35
N ALA A 16 -3.90 9.78 15.01
CA ALA A 16 -4.37 11.00 14.35
C ALA A 16 -3.99 12.28 15.10
N ASP A 17 -4.28 12.35 16.39
CA ASP A 17 -4.00 13.56 17.20
C ASP A 17 -2.52 13.86 17.26
N PHE A 18 -1.68 12.82 17.41
CA PHE A 18 -0.23 12.98 17.40
C PHE A 18 0.27 13.47 16.05
N LEU A 19 -0.16 12.85 14.94
CA LEU A 19 0.27 13.23 13.60
C LEU A 19 -0.21 14.65 13.23
N LEU A 20 -1.41 15.05 13.63
CA LEU A 20 -1.92 16.41 13.43
C LEU A 20 -1.15 17.46 14.25
N SER A 21 -0.54 17.06 15.36
CA SER A 21 0.33 17.95 16.15
C SER A 21 1.71 18.20 15.51
N LEU A 22 2.09 17.37 14.52
CA LEU A 22 3.36 17.51 13.81
C LEU A 22 3.28 18.61 12.73
N PRO A 23 4.40 19.32 12.46
CA PRO A 23 4.36 20.55 11.70
C PRO A 23 3.87 20.39 10.24
N ASN A 24 4.25 19.30 9.55
CA ASN A 24 3.96 19.15 8.12
C ASN A 24 2.58 18.51 7.89
N LEU A 25 2.25 17.45 8.59
CA LEU A 25 0.95 16.78 8.50
C LEU A 25 -0.16 17.66 9.08
N GLY A 26 0.11 18.38 10.18
CA GLY A 26 -0.82 19.38 10.70
C GLY A 26 -1.08 20.52 9.71
N ALA A 27 -0.03 21.07 9.08
CA ALA A 27 -0.17 22.09 8.05
C ALA A 27 -0.91 21.55 6.80
N LEU A 28 -0.69 20.28 6.43
CA LEU A 28 -1.37 19.66 5.30
C LEU A 28 -2.87 19.50 5.56
N ALA A 29 -3.28 19.14 6.78
CA ALA A 29 -4.68 19.05 7.18
C ALA A 29 -5.40 20.41 7.04
N GLY A 30 -4.78 21.51 7.49
CA GLY A 30 -5.34 22.85 7.31
C GLY A 30 -5.42 23.33 5.84
N ARG A 31 -4.62 22.74 4.95
CA ARG A 31 -4.63 23.07 3.51
C ARG A 31 -5.67 22.29 2.70
N GLY A 32 -6.32 21.32 3.27
CA GLY A 32 -7.18 20.43 2.50
C GLY A 32 -8.20 19.68 3.35
N VAL A 33 -8.42 18.44 2.99
CA VAL A 33 -9.34 17.51 3.65
C VAL A 33 -8.56 16.52 4.50
N PHE A 34 -9.03 16.29 5.72
CA PHE A 34 -8.52 15.24 6.60
C PHE A 34 -9.64 14.25 6.96
N CYS A 35 -9.30 12.95 7.00
CA CYS A 35 -10.18 11.89 7.48
C CYS A 35 -9.38 10.92 8.35
N ASP A 36 -9.89 10.64 9.55
CA ASP A 36 -9.29 9.70 10.50
C ASP A 36 -10.05 8.38 10.62
N ARG A 37 -11.07 8.18 9.79
CA ARG A 37 -11.89 6.96 9.74
C ARG A 37 -12.01 6.46 8.29
N VAL A 38 -10.87 6.07 7.71
CA VAL A 38 -10.81 5.44 6.40
C VAL A 38 -10.84 3.93 6.60
N GLN A 39 -11.96 3.30 6.30
CA GLN A 39 -12.11 1.86 6.43
C GLN A 39 -11.24 1.14 5.40
N THR A 40 -10.24 0.38 5.84
CA THR A 40 -9.42 -0.47 4.97
C THR A 40 -10.16 -1.73 4.51
N ILE A 41 -9.51 -2.57 3.70
CA ILE A 41 -10.08 -3.81 3.15
C ILE A 41 -9.65 -5.03 3.97
N TYR A 42 -10.30 -6.18 3.72
CA TYR A 42 -9.83 -7.48 4.16
C TYR A 42 -9.13 -8.24 3.01
N PRO A 43 -7.91 -8.75 3.24
CA PRO A 43 -7.13 -8.71 4.47
C PRO A 43 -6.44 -7.36 4.67
N THR A 44 -6.18 -7.00 5.92
CA THR A 44 -5.46 -5.78 6.30
C THR A 44 -3.95 -5.98 6.13
N LEU A 45 -3.52 -6.16 4.89
CA LEU A 45 -2.14 -6.43 4.48
C LEU A 45 -1.65 -5.40 3.48
N THR A 46 -0.36 -5.09 3.51
CA THR A 46 0.29 -4.06 2.70
C THR A 46 -0.02 -4.18 1.20
N TYR A 47 0.23 -5.34 0.57
CA TYR A 47 0.09 -5.50 -0.89
C TYR A 47 -1.35 -5.43 -1.39
N PRO A 48 -2.33 -6.13 -0.76
CA PRO A 48 -3.73 -5.97 -1.09
C PRO A 48 -4.21 -4.53 -0.97
N VAL A 49 -3.87 -3.84 0.13
CA VAL A 49 -4.34 -2.47 0.39
C VAL A 49 -3.71 -1.48 -0.59
N HIS A 50 -2.38 -1.56 -0.84
CA HIS A 50 -1.72 -0.69 -1.83
C HIS A 50 -2.24 -0.92 -3.24
N THR A 51 -2.68 -2.14 -3.58
CA THR A 51 -3.34 -2.41 -4.85
C THR A 51 -4.71 -1.73 -4.89
N SER A 52 -5.48 -1.78 -3.80
CA SER A 52 -6.77 -1.06 -3.70
C SER A 52 -6.59 0.46 -3.81
N LEU A 53 -5.54 1.04 -3.22
CA LEU A 53 -5.21 2.47 -3.28
C LEU A 53 -4.94 2.99 -4.70
N VAL A 54 -4.60 2.13 -5.64
CA VAL A 54 -4.34 2.52 -7.04
C VAL A 54 -5.35 1.98 -8.04
N THR A 55 -6.23 1.04 -7.63
CA THR A 55 -7.28 0.45 -8.50
C THR A 55 -8.69 0.89 -8.12
N GLY A 56 -8.91 1.28 -6.87
CA GLY A 56 -10.26 1.48 -6.32
C GLY A 56 -11.08 0.20 -6.23
N CYS A 57 -10.44 -0.97 -6.23
CA CYS A 57 -11.08 -2.27 -6.20
C CYS A 57 -10.74 -3.03 -4.91
N TYR A 58 -11.55 -4.03 -4.60
CA TYR A 58 -11.29 -5.01 -3.54
C TYR A 58 -10.50 -6.22 -4.08
N PRO A 59 -9.95 -7.09 -3.18
CA PRO A 59 -9.15 -8.25 -3.56
C PRO A 59 -9.83 -9.23 -4.51
N ASN A 60 -11.15 -9.45 -4.41
CA ASN A 60 -11.91 -10.29 -5.32
C ASN A 60 -11.82 -9.83 -6.78
N ARG A 61 -11.62 -8.54 -7.02
CA ARG A 61 -11.55 -7.94 -8.35
C ARG A 61 -10.12 -7.69 -8.81
N HIS A 62 -9.27 -7.06 -7.98
CA HIS A 62 -7.90 -6.77 -8.40
C HIS A 62 -6.96 -7.98 -8.30
N GLY A 63 -7.36 -9.06 -7.61
CA GLY A 63 -6.66 -10.34 -7.61
C GLY A 63 -5.48 -10.46 -6.64
N ILE A 64 -5.14 -9.43 -5.88
CA ILE A 64 -4.08 -9.48 -4.87
C ILE A 64 -4.71 -9.69 -3.50
N GLY A 65 -4.67 -10.92 -3.01
CA GLY A 65 -5.29 -11.30 -1.75
C GLY A 65 -4.33 -11.46 -0.57
N HIS A 66 -3.03 -11.35 -0.81
CA HIS A 66 -1.99 -11.58 0.19
C HIS A 66 -0.69 -10.88 -0.24
N ASN A 67 0.27 -10.73 0.68
CA ASN A 67 1.62 -10.28 0.32
C ASN A 67 2.38 -11.37 -0.43
N GLU A 68 2.24 -12.64 0.01
CA GLU A 68 2.91 -13.82 -0.52
C GLU A 68 1.98 -14.70 -1.35
N LEU A 69 2.54 -15.40 -2.34
CA LEU A 69 1.86 -16.48 -3.02
C LEU A 69 1.64 -17.66 -2.07
N PHE A 70 0.49 -18.33 -2.16
CA PHE A 70 0.25 -19.54 -1.39
C PHE A 70 1.17 -20.67 -1.86
N MET A 71 2.17 -20.99 -1.07
CA MET A 71 3.23 -21.98 -1.36
C MET A 71 3.45 -22.87 -0.13
N PRO A 72 2.51 -23.77 0.21
CA PRO A 72 2.53 -24.52 1.48
C PRO A 72 3.72 -25.48 1.64
N ALA A 73 4.39 -25.85 0.54
CA ALA A 73 5.61 -26.69 0.58
C ALA A 73 6.90 -25.87 0.80
N ILE A 74 6.81 -24.53 0.74
CA ILE A 74 7.96 -23.63 0.85
C ILE A 74 7.94 -22.97 2.23
N LYS A 75 9.08 -22.98 2.90
CA LYS A 75 9.24 -22.35 4.22
C LYS A 75 9.01 -20.84 4.17
N PRO A 76 8.50 -20.22 5.25
CA PRO A 76 8.47 -18.77 5.42
C PRO A 76 9.82 -18.13 5.07
N GLY A 77 9.79 -16.90 4.55
CA GLY A 77 11.00 -16.18 4.10
C GLY A 77 11.64 -16.68 2.79
N ARG A 78 11.11 -17.78 2.21
CA ARG A 78 11.51 -18.27 0.87
C ARG A 78 10.35 -18.26 -0.12
N ARG A 79 9.16 -17.85 0.28
CA ARG A 79 7.99 -17.75 -0.57
C ARG A 79 8.10 -16.55 -1.50
N LEU A 80 7.51 -16.68 -2.68
CA LEU A 80 7.42 -15.57 -3.62
C LEU A 80 6.31 -14.61 -3.16
N TRP A 81 6.57 -13.33 -3.30
CA TRP A 81 5.59 -12.28 -3.06
C TRP A 81 4.94 -11.85 -4.37
N TYR A 82 3.85 -11.13 -4.31
CA TYR A 82 3.16 -10.54 -5.46
C TYR A 82 3.91 -9.31 -5.98
N TRP A 83 5.19 -9.44 -6.34
CA TRP A 83 6.02 -8.30 -6.80
C TRP A 83 5.63 -7.77 -8.17
N ASP A 84 5.11 -8.63 -9.05
CA ASP A 84 4.90 -8.34 -10.45
C ASP A 84 3.53 -7.71 -10.71
N ALA A 85 3.51 -6.60 -11.45
CA ALA A 85 2.28 -5.89 -11.81
C ALA A 85 1.30 -6.72 -12.65
N SER A 86 1.77 -7.78 -13.30
CA SER A 86 0.92 -8.69 -14.09
C SER A 86 -0.10 -9.48 -13.26
N HIS A 87 0.10 -9.56 -11.94
CA HIS A 87 -0.88 -10.16 -11.04
C HIS A 87 -2.12 -9.28 -10.83
N ILE A 88 -2.05 -7.98 -11.10
CA ILE A 88 -3.19 -7.06 -10.94
C ILE A 88 -4.15 -7.24 -12.13
N ARG A 89 -5.41 -7.56 -11.83
CA ARG A 89 -6.46 -7.85 -12.82
C ARG A 89 -7.33 -6.64 -13.16
N SER A 90 -7.07 -5.48 -12.56
CA SER A 90 -7.85 -4.25 -12.74
C SER A 90 -6.97 -3.13 -13.27
N ASP A 91 -7.57 -2.14 -13.91
CA ASP A 91 -6.87 -0.89 -14.23
C ASP A 91 -6.37 -0.20 -12.97
N THR A 92 -5.20 0.40 -13.08
CA THR A 92 -4.59 1.22 -12.02
C THR A 92 -4.52 2.68 -12.45
N LEU A 93 -4.32 3.58 -11.50
CA LEU A 93 -3.99 4.98 -11.80
C LEU A 93 -2.82 5.07 -12.79
N PHE A 94 -1.85 4.16 -12.72
CA PHE A 94 -0.69 4.13 -13.63
C PHE A 94 -1.07 3.70 -15.05
N THR A 95 -1.89 2.64 -15.20
CA THR A 95 -2.34 2.19 -16.53
C THR A 95 -3.20 3.24 -17.19
N ARG A 96 -4.10 3.87 -16.45
CA ARG A 96 -4.98 4.96 -16.96
C ARG A 96 -4.17 6.21 -17.32
N ALA A 97 -3.17 6.57 -16.52
CA ALA A 97 -2.25 7.67 -16.86
C ALA A 97 -1.51 7.38 -18.18
N LYS A 98 -0.96 6.17 -18.35
CA LYS A 98 -0.29 5.77 -19.59
C LYS A 98 -1.22 5.86 -20.80
N MET A 99 -2.46 5.38 -20.68
CA MET A 99 -3.47 5.43 -21.75
C MET A 99 -3.79 6.90 -22.13
N ALA A 100 -3.76 7.81 -21.15
CA ALA A 100 -3.92 9.26 -21.37
C ALA A 100 -2.63 9.99 -21.83
N GLY A 101 -1.57 9.24 -22.18
CA GLY A 101 -0.28 9.84 -22.58
C GLY A 101 0.51 10.49 -21.46
N ARG A 102 0.17 10.23 -20.20
CA ARG A 102 0.81 10.83 -19.02
C ARG A 102 1.90 9.92 -18.45
N THR A 103 2.83 10.51 -17.75
CA THR A 103 3.99 9.83 -17.15
C THR A 103 3.76 9.49 -15.68
N SER A 104 4.21 8.30 -15.26
CA SER A 104 4.10 7.84 -13.87
C SER A 104 5.45 7.50 -13.26
N ALA A 105 5.54 7.67 -11.95
CA ALA A 105 6.63 7.19 -11.10
C ALA A 105 6.07 6.42 -9.91
N ALA A 106 6.75 5.34 -9.52
CA ALA A 106 6.47 4.60 -8.29
C ALA A 106 7.78 4.33 -7.55
N ILE A 107 7.80 4.64 -6.26
CA ILE A 107 8.96 4.51 -5.40
C ILE A 107 8.56 3.66 -4.20
N LEU A 108 9.13 2.47 -4.10
CA LEU A 108 8.82 1.43 -3.12
C LEU A 108 7.33 1.02 -3.11
N TRP A 109 6.57 1.33 -4.16
CA TRP A 109 5.16 0.95 -4.21
C TRP A 109 5.01 -0.55 -4.51
N PRO A 110 4.23 -1.30 -3.69
CA PRO A 110 3.99 -2.73 -3.89
C PRO A 110 3.37 -3.08 -5.24
N VAL A 111 3.60 -4.29 -5.71
CA VAL A 111 3.00 -4.88 -6.93
C VAL A 111 3.24 -4.03 -8.19
N THR A 112 4.41 -3.41 -8.30
CA THR A 112 4.76 -2.58 -9.46
C THR A 112 5.90 -3.13 -10.32
N GLY A 113 6.46 -4.28 -9.95
CA GLY A 113 7.53 -4.93 -10.72
C GLY A 113 7.12 -5.18 -12.17
N HIS A 114 8.04 -4.96 -13.11
CA HIS A 114 7.85 -5.09 -14.56
C HIS A 114 6.69 -4.27 -15.15
N SER A 115 6.15 -3.28 -14.41
CA SER A 115 5.05 -2.47 -14.90
C SER A 115 5.44 -1.67 -16.14
N GLY A 116 4.85 -2.00 -17.28
CA GLY A 116 4.98 -1.22 -18.51
C GLY A 116 4.27 0.14 -18.49
N ALA A 117 3.50 0.45 -17.42
CA ALA A 117 2.80 1.71 -17.26
C ALA A 117 3.59 2.75 -16.44
N ILE A 118 4.65 2.33 -15.76
CA ILE A 118 5.43 3.19 -14.86
C ILE A 118 6.81 3.46 -15.46
N ARG A 119 7.07 4.73 -15.80
CA ARG A 119 8.34 5.14 -16.43
C ARG A 119 9.51 5.14 -15.45
N TYR A 120 9.29 5.58 -14.23
CA TYR A 120 10.30 5.68 -13.17
C TYR A 120 9.89 4.77 -12.02
N ASN A 121 10.32 3.52 -12.09
CA ASN A 121 9.90 2.48 -11.15
C ASN A 121 11.08 2.01 -10.29
N LEU A 122 11.01 2.28 -9.00
CA LEU A 122 11.78 1.64 -7.94
C LEU A 122 10.80 0.74 -7.16
N PRO A 123 10.57 -0.50 -7.61
CA PRO A 123 9.53 -1.35 -7.02
C PRO A 123 9.95 -1.86 -5.65
N GLU A 124 8.98 -2.14 -4.80
CA GLU A 124 9.19 -2.92 -3.60
C GLU A 124 9.34 -4.39 -3.97
N VAL A 125 10.56 -4.89 -3.96
CA VAL A 125 10.86 -6.30 -4.17
C VAL A 125 11.87 -6.77 -3.13
N LEU A 126 11.64 -7.95 -2.58
CA LEU A 126 12.52 -8.56 -1.58
C LEU A 126 13.35 -9.67 -2.22
N ALA A 127 14.67 -9.64 -1.99
CA ALA A 127 15.53 -10.74 -2.38
C ALA A 127 15.28 -11.96 -1.50
N LEU A 128 15.14 -13.11 -2.12
CA LEU A 128 15.12 -14.38 -1.41
C LEU A 128 16.52 -14.75 -0.90
N PRO A 129 16.64 -15.64 0.11
CA PRO A 129 17.94 -16.11 0.57
C PRO A 129 18.80 -16.63 -0.58
N GLY A 130 19.99 -16.04 -0.75
CA GLY A 130 20.92 -16.33 -1.85
C GLY A 130 20.81 -15.42 -3.08
N GLU A 131 19.79 -14.56 -3.16
CA GLU A 131 19.68 -13.55 -4.22
C GLU A 131 20.34 -12.21 -3.82
N ASN A 132 20.81 -11.48 -4.81
CA ASN A 132 21.31 -10.11 -4.60
C ASN A 132 20.15 -9.11 -4.72
N GLN A 133 19.87 -8.38 -3.64
CA GLN A 133 18.77 -7.41 -3.55
C GLN A 133 18.83 -6.34 -4.66
N LEU A 134 20.01 -5.80 -4.96
CA LEU A 134 20.16 -4.75 -5.97
C LEU A 134 19.88 -5.31 -7.37
N ILE A 135 20.44 -6.47 -7.70
CA ILE A 135 20.22 -7.11 -9.01
C ILE A 135 18.74 -7.42 -9.20
N LYS A 136 18.09 -7.94 -8.17
CA LYS A 136 16.65 -8.22 -8.22
C LYS A 136 15.84 -6.95 -8.45
N ALA A 137 16.08 -5.90 -7.67
CA ALA A 137 15.38 -4.62 -7.82
C ALA A 137 15.59 -4.02 -9.23
N LEU A 138 16.82 -4.05 -9.77
CA LEU A 138 17.12 -3.58 -11.13
C LEU A 138 16.37 -4.38 -12.21
N ARG A 139 16.21 -5.68 -12.01
CA ARG A 139 15.47 -6.54 -12.95
C ARG A 139 13.98 -6.21 -13.00
N PHE A 140 13.39 -5.87 -11.86
CA PHE A 140 11.96 -5.59 -11.74
C PHE A 140 11.59 -4.13 -11.98
N GLY A 141 12.57 -3.21 -11.93
CA GLY A 141 12.36 -1.76 -12.00
C GLY A 141 12.96 -1.09 -13.23
N SER A 142 13.02 0.23 -13.18
CA SER A 142 13.64 1.07 -14.21
C SER A 142 15.16 1.15 -14.00
N ALA A 143 15.90 0.12 -14.45
CA ALA A 143 17.29 -0.14 -14.08
C ALA A 143 18.22 1.08 -14.21
N TRP A 144 18.27 1.75 -15.38
CA TRP A 144 19.14 2.91 -15.59
C TRP A 144 18.83 4.09 -14.69
N TRP A 145 17.54 4.35 -14.47
CA TRP A 145 17.11 5.41 -13.57
C TRP A 145 17.45 5.06 -12.11
N MET A 146 17.29 3.80 -11.72
CA MET A 146 17.68 3.32 -10.39
C MET A 146 19.18 3.40 -10.14
N ILE A 147 20.02 2.97 -11.09
CA ILE A 147 21.49 3.09 -11.00
C ILE A 147 21.88 4.56 -10.78
N LYS A 148 21.29 5.48 -11.53
CA LYS A 148 21.58 6.91 -11.38
C LYS A 148 21.22 7.45 -10.00
N ASN A 149 20.07 7.08 -9.46
CA ASN A 149 19.69 7.48 -8.10
C ASN A 149 20.57 6.80 -7.04
N GLU A 150 21.00 5.57 -7.29
CA GLU A 150 21.94 4.88 -6.41
C GLU A 150 23.30 5.60 -6.34
N LEU A 151 23.84 6.07 -7.46
CA LEU A 151 25.06 6.87 -7.50
C LEU A 151 24.92 8.23 -6.77
N LEU A 152 23.73 8.82 -6.77
CA LEU A 152 23.49 10.12 -6.15
C LEU A 152 23.18 10.01 -4.65
N PHE A 153 22.42 9.03 -4.26
CA PHE A 153 21.82 8.93 -2.91
C PHE A 153 22.09 7.59 -2.22
N GLY A 154 22.75 6.63 -2.86
CA GLY A 154 22.97 5.28 -2.30
C GLY A 154 23.70 5.26 -0.97
N SER A 155 24.56 6.28 -0.72
CA SER A 155 25.23 6.45 0.58
C SER A 155 24.28 6.78 1.75
N LYS A 156 23.03 7.18 1.45
CA LYS A 156 22.01 7.51 2.47
C LYS A 156 21.26 6.28 2.97
N ARG A 157 21.25 5.19 2.22
CA ARG A 157 20.59 3.95 2.63
C ARG A 157 21.57 2.91 3.18
N LYS A 158 21.10 2.05 4.06
CA LYS A 158 21.80 0.89 4.59
C LYS A 158 21.07 -0.40 4.14
N GLY A 159 21.28 -0.80 2.89
CA GLY A 159 20.50 -1.90 2.30
C GLY A 159 18.99 -1.56 2.29
N LYS A 160 18.19 -2.40 2.94
CA LYS A 160 16.73 -2.21 3.13
C LYS A 160 16.34 -1.80 4.54
N GLN A 161 17.31 -1.38 5.37
CA GLN A 161 17.05 -1.01 6.77
C GLN A 161 16.35 0.34 6.88
N GLN A 162 15.42 0.43 7.82
CA GLN A 162 14.79 1.68 8.22
C GLN A 162 15.63 2.37 9.34
N PRO A 163 15.57 3.69 9.41
CA PRO A 163 14.84 4.67 8.61
C PRO A 163 15.55 5.12 7.32
N GLN A 164 16.70 4.53 6.98
CA GLN A 164 17.54 4.99 5.87
C GLN A 164 16.94 4.70 4.50
N LEU A 165 16.13 3.64 4.37
CA LEU A 165 15.45 3.34 3.10
C LEU A 165 14.41 4.41 2.77
N ASP A 166 13.63 4.86 3.75
CA ASP A 166 12.64 5.92 3.57
C ASP A 166 13.31 7.28 3.30
N GLU A 167 14.48 7.55 3.91
CA GLU A 167 15.28 8.74 3.58
C GLU A 167 15.68 8.73 2.10
N TYR A 168 16.20 7.61 1.63
CA TYR A 168 16.57 7.44 0.23
C TYR A 168 15.36 7.62 -0.70
N ALA A 169 14.24 6.96 -0.39
CA ALA A 169 13.01 7.04 -1.17
C ALA A 169 12.47 8.49 -1.28
N ALA A 170 12.42 9.21 -0.17
CA ALA A 170 12.00 10.61 -0.14
C ALA A 170 12.93 11.54 -0.94
N LEU A 171 14.26 11.33 -0.88
CA LEU A 171 15.23 12.07 -1.69
C LEU A 171 15.03 11.82 -3.18
N VAL A 172 14.81 10.57 -3.58
CA VAL A 172 14.53 10.20 -4.98
C VAL A 172 13.24 10.86 -5.46
N ALA A 173 12.17 10.83 -4.65
CA ALA A 173 10.89 11.47 -4.95
C ALA A 173 11.04 12.99 -5.08
N ALA A 174 11.69 13.64 -4.11
CA ALA A 174 11.92 15.08 -4.13
C ALA A 174 12.76 15.51 -5.37
N LYS A 175 13.75 14.70 -5.77
CA LYS A 175 14.50 14.98 -7.00
C LYS A 175 13.64 14.84 -8.25
N LEU A 176 12.76 13.85 -8.32
CA LEU A 176 11.81 13.73 -9.44
C LEU A 176 10.86 14.94 -9.53
N ILE A 177 10.41 15.46 -8.39
CA ILE A 177 9.56 16.65 -8.32
C ILE A 177 10.34 17.87 -8.80
N LYS A 178 11.52 18.13 -8.25
CA LYS A 178 12.35 19.30 -8.58
C LYS A 178 12.85 19.30 -10.01
N ARG A 179 13.22 18.12 -10.52
CA ARG A 179 13.82 17.92 -11.87
C ARG A 179 14.80 18.99 -12.28
N GLU A 180 15.75 19.26 -11.44
CA GLU A 180 16.95 20.01 -11.77
C GLU A 180 17.94 19.07 -12.44
N TYR A 181 17.84 18.88 -13.75
CA TYR A 181 18.89 18.19 -14.50
C TYR A 181 19.89 19.22 -15.00
N ALA A 182 21.19 18.91 -14.77
CA ALA A 182 22.25 19.73 -15.34
C ALA A 182 22.19 19.72 -16.88
N PRO A 183 22.51 20.85 -17.55
CA PRO A 183 22.64 20.88 -19.00
C PRO A 183 23.62 19.80 -19.44
N GLY A 184 23.21 18.89 -20.33
CA GLY A 184 24.06 17.80 -20.86
C GLY A 184 23.84 16.41 -20.30
N GLU A 185 23.00 16.20 -19.30
CA GLU A 185 22.65 14.85 -18.83
C GLU A 185 21.85 14.08 -19.91
N ARG A 186 22.50 13.06 -20.51
CA ARG A 186 21.88 12.15 -21.48
C ARG A 186 21.31 10.93 -20.74
N PHE A 187 20.10 10.50 -21.11
CA PHE A 187 19.46 9.29 -20.60
C PHE A 187 19.48 8.20 -21.67
N GLY A 188 20.09 7.04 -21.33
CA GLY A 188 20.02 5.80 -22.09
C GLY A 188 21.02 5.67 -23.25
N PRO A 189 21.31 4.43 -23.68
CA PRO A 189 22.21 4.12 -24.78
C PRO A 189 21.62 4.44 -26.17
N GLU A 190 20.32 4.70 -26.26
CA GLU A 190 19.66 5.09 -27.51
C GLU A 190 19.73 6.60 -27.68
N GLY A 191 20.62 7.01 -28.58
CA GLY A 191 20.87 8.39 -28.98
C GLY A 191 19.73 9.08 -29.75
N ASP A 192 18.48 8.73 -29.51
CA ASP A 192 17.33 9.30 -30.17
C ASP A 192 17.05 10.71 -29.64
N ILE A 193 17.53 11.66 -30.43
CA ILE A 193 17.33 13.10 -30.24
C ILE A 193 15.96 13.48 -30.83
N ASN A 194 14.87 13.06 -30.18
CA ASN A 194 13.58 13.63 -30.44
C ASN A 194 13.39 14.86 -29.51
N PRO A 195 13.24 16.10 -30.04
CA PRO A 195 13.06 17.30 -29.23
C PRO A 195 11.88 17.22 -28.27
N SER A 196 10.81 16.51 -28.64
CA SER A 196 9.64 16.26 -27.79
C SER A 196 9.96 15.41 -26.56
N ARG A 197 10.89 14.43 -26.67
CA ARG A 197 11.36 13.63 -25.53
C ARG A 197 12.27 14.43 -24.58
N ARG A 198 12.99 15.46 -25.06
CA ARG A 198 13.80 16.34 -24.19
C ARG A 198 12.93 17.19 -23.26
N ASP A 199 11.79 17.65 -23.73
CA ASP A 199 10.85 18.44 -22.92
C ASP A 199 10.14 17.55 -21.90
N GLU A 200 9.71 16.34 -22.27
CA GLU A 200 9.14 15.35 -21.33
C GLU A 200 10.08 14.99 -20.18
N GLN A 201 11.40 14.92 -20.45
CA GLN A 201 12.41 14.64 -19.43
C GLN A 201 12.60 15.75 -18.40
N ARG A 202 12.19 16.97 -18.69
CA ARG A 202 12.26 18.14 -17.80
C ARG A 202 11.02 18.31 -16.92
N HIS A 203 9.97 17.53 -17.11
CA HIS A 203 8.73 17.65 -16.36
C HIS A 203 8.65 16.64 -15.21
N MET A 204 8.15 17.08 -14.06
CA MET A 204 7.73 16.21 -12.97
C MET A 204 6.75 15.15 -13.51
N PRO A 205 6.80 13.89 -13.08
CA PRO A 205 5.79 12.90 -13.45
C PRO A 205 4.37 13.41 -13.17
N ASP A 206 3.41 13.03 -14.02
CA ASP A 206 2.01 13.41 -13.82
C ASP A 206 1.41 12.68 -12.64
N ILE A 207 1.86 11.44 -12.38
CA ILE A 207 1.55 10.65 -11.17
C ILE A 207 2.85 10.21 -10.52
N LEU A 208 3.00 10.48 -9.23
CA LEU A 208 4.08 9.97 -8.38
C LEU A 208 3.47 9.28 -7.17
N ALA A 209 3.74 7.99 -7.01
CA ALA A 209 3.41 7.23 -5.81
C ALA A 209 4.69 6.94 -5.01
N LEU A 210 4.63 7.17 -3.70
CA LEU A 210 5.73 6.96 -2.75
C LEU A 210 5.20 6.17 -1.56
N HIS A 211 5.85 5.08 -1.22
CA HIS A 211 5.56 4.29 -0.03
C HIS A 211 6.67 4.48 1.01
N LEU A 212 6.30 4.75 2.25
CA LEU A 212 7.18 4.97 3.41
C LEU A 212 6.84 3.96 4.50
N VAL A 213 7.82 3.15 4.93
CA VAL A 213 7.63 1.92 5.71
C VAL A 213 8.19 2.02 7.14
N ASP A 214 8.79 3.15 7.52
CA ASP A 214 9.53 3.31 8.78
C ASP A 214 8.68 3.01 10.03
N CYS A 215 7.38 3.36 10.01
CA CYS A 215 6.51 3.12 11.17
C CYS A 215 6.13 1.65 11.30
N ASP A 216 5.86 0.96 10.19
CA ASP A 216 5.59 -0.46 10.15
C ASP A 216 6.77 -1.28 10.71
N ASP A 217 8.00 -1.04 10.20
CA ASP A 217 9.22 -1.69 10.68
C ASP A 217 9.46 -1.44 12.18
N ALA A 218 9.22 -0.20 12.65
CA ALA A 218 9.39 0.15 14.05
C ALA A 218 8.37 -0.59 14.94
N ARG A 219 7.10 -0.65 14.52
CA ARG A 219 6.05 -1.34 15.27
C ARG A 219 6.27 -2.86 15.30
N HIS A 220 6.64 -3.45 14.17
CA HIS A 220 6.99 -4.87 14.13
C HIS A 220 8.10 -5.24 15.12
N ARG A 221 9.10 -4.37 15.30
CA ARG A 221 10.24 -4.65 16.17
C ARG A 221 10.02 -4.32 17.64
N TYR A 222 9.26 -3.25 17.93
CA TYR A 222 9.23 -2.65 19.27
C TYR A 222 7.82 -2.55 19.87
N GLY A 223 6.77 -2.88 19.11
CA GLY A 223 5.39 -2.77 19.56
C GLY A 223 4.71 -1.47 19.12
N THR A 224 3.39 -1.47 19.19
CA THR A 224 2.55 -0.41 18.62
C THR A 224 2.73 0.96 19.27
N ASP A 225 2.98 1.00 20.60
CA ASP A 225 3.09 2.22 21.40
C ASP A 225 4.52 2.57 21.81
N SER A 226 5.51 1.96 21.15
CA SER A 226 6.94 2.16 21.46
C SER A 226 7.40 3.60 21.16
N ILE A 227 8.48 4.00 21.83
CA ILE A 227 9.17 5.27 21.56
C ILE A 227 9.69 5.28 20.12
N GLU A 228 10.15 4.14 19.62
CA GLU A 228 10.67 3.94 18.27
C GLU A 228 9.57 4.17 17.21
N ALA A 229 8.35 3.65 17.43
CA ALA A 229 7.21 3.91 16.57
C ALA A 229 6.84 5.40 16.54
N ARG A 230 6.84 6.05 17.70
CA ARG A 230 6.60 7.51 17.79
C ARG A 230 7.69 8.32 17.07
N GLN A 231 8.96 7.92 17.19
CA GLN A 231 10.06 8.53 16.45
C GLN A 231 9.96 8.30 14.95
N ALA A 232 9.49 7.12 14.52
CA ALA A 232 9.21 6.83 13.10
C ALA A 232 8.14 7.78 12.55
N MET A 233 7.03 7.99 13.26
CA MET A 233 6.00 8.97 12.86
C MET A 233 6.54 10.39 12.69
N ILE A 234 7.43 10.85 13.57
CA ILE A 234 8.11 12.15 13.43
C ILE A 234 8.97 12.17 12.15
N ARG A 235 9.68 11.09 11.85
CA ARG A 235 10.46 11.00 10.60
C ARG A 235 9.57 10.96 9.37
N LEU A 236 8.43 10.27 9.41
CA LEU A 236 7.44 10.29 8.32
C LEU A 236 6.93 11.71 8.04
N ASP A 237 6.59 12.47 9.08
CA ASP A 237 6.21 13.89 8.95
C ASP A 237 7.31 14.70 8.25
N LEU A 238 8.58 14.52 8.64
CA LEU A 238 9.71 15.18 7.98
C LEU A 238 9.83 14.78 6.49
N ARG A 239 9.56 13.51 6.12
CA ARG A 239 9.59 13.07 4.72
C ARG A 239 8.43 13.71 3.91
N VAL A 240 7.23 13.79 4.48
CA VAL A 240 6.11 14.53 3.87
C VAL A 240 6.51 16.00 3.69
N GLY A 241 7.11 16.63 4.68
CA GLY A 241 7.63 18.00 4.60
C GLY A 241 8.67 18.20 3.48
N GLN A 242 9.57 17.23 3.26
CA GLN A 242 10.53 17.26 2.15
C GLN A 242 9.83 17.27 0.78
N ILE A 243 8.75 16.50 0.62
CA ILE A 243 7.97 16.47 -0.61
C ILE A 243 7.21 17.79 -0.79
N MET A 244 6.57 18.31 0.26
CA MET A 244 5.89 19.62 0.23
C MET A 244 6.87 20.73 -0.13
N ALA A 245 8.07 20.74 0.45
CA ALA A 245 9.11 21.72 0.13
C ALA A 245 9.59 21.61 -1.33
N ALA A 246 9.66 20.40 -1.88
CA ALA A 246 10.00 20.19 -3.29
C ALA A 246 8.93 20.76 -4.23
N LEU A 247 7.65 20.56 -3.91
CA LEU A 247 6.52 21.13 -4.66
C LEU A 247 6.48 22.65 -4.57
N LEU A 248 6.68 23.22 -3.38
CA LEU A 248 6.73 24.67 -3.15
C LEU A 248 7.89 25.33 -3.91
N GLY A 249 9.09 24.75 -3.83
CA GLY A 249 10.28 25.25 -4.53
C GLY A 249 10.13 25.26 -6.05
N ARG A 250 9.31 24.34 -6.59
CA ARG A 250 8.94 24.29 -8.01
C ARG A 250 7.74 25.18 -8.37
N LYS A 251 7.08 25.80 -7.41
CA LYS A 251 5.79 26.51 -7.58
C LYS A 251 4.68 25.60 -8.14
N ALA A 252 4.72 24.32 -7.80
CA ALA A 252 3.77 23.32 -8.30
C ALA A 252 2.73 22.90 -7.25
N MET A 253 2.81 23.40 -6.02
CA MET A 253 1.94 23.00 -4.92
C MET A 253 0.46 23.25 -5.23
N ASP A 254 0.15 24.39 -5.82
CA ASP A 254 -1.23 24.78 -6.15
C ASP A 254 -1.73 24.20 -7.48
N GLU A 255 -0.91 23.43 -8.20
CA GLU A 255 -1.25 22.71 -9.43
C GLU A 255 -1.23 21.19 -9.24
N THR A 256 -0.98 20.72 -8.01
CA THR A 256 -0.78 19.30 -7.68
C THR A 256 -1.78 18.86 -6.62
N VAL A 257 -2.40 17.73 -6.85
CA VAL A 257 -3.08 16.97 -5.81
C VAL A 257 -2.02 16.25 -4.99
N LEU A 258 -1.92 16.60 -3.71
CA LEU A 258 -1.10 15.89 -2.73
C LEU A 258 -2.02 15.07 -1.84
N ALA A 259 -1.91 13.74 -1.95
CA ALA A 259 -2.61 12.78 -1.12
C ALA A 259 -1.60 12.09 -0.21
N VAL A 260 -1.85 12.08 1.08
CA VAL A 260 -1.15 11.26 2.06
C VAL A 260 -2.17 10.32 2.67
N VAL A 261 -1.90 9.03 2.64
CA VAL A 261 -2.83 7.98 3.09
C VAL A 261 -2.08 6.97 3.95
N SER A 262 -2.80 6.21 4.74
CA SER A 262 -2.25 4.99 5.35
C SER A 262 -3.01 3.77 4.87
N ASP A 263 -2.46 2.60 5.08
CA ASP A 263 -2.97 1.33 4.56
C ASP A 263 -3.62 0.46 5.64
N HIS A 264 -2.97 0.30 6.78
CA HIS A 264 -3.46 -0.43 7.95
C HIS A 264 -2.78 0.05 9.23
N GLY A 265 -3.21 -0.45 10.38
CA GLY A 265 -2.51 -0.35 11.65
C GLY A 265 -1.90 -1.68 12.05
N GLN A 266 -1.42 -1.76 13.28
CA GLN A 266 -0.90 -2.98 13.89
C GLN A 266 -1.47 -3.19 15.29
N ALA A 267 -1.38 -4.43 15.81
CA ALA A 267 -1.66 -4.76 17.20
C ALA A 267 -0.51 -5.62 17.77
N ASP A 268 -0.28 -5.49 19.09
CA ASP A 268 0.82 -6.17 19.77
C ASP A 268 0.58 -7.68 19.80
N VAL A 269 1.66 -8.46 19.68
CA VAL A 269 1.64 -9.93 19.74
C VAL A 269 1.98 -10.38 21.13
N LEU A 270 1.06 -11.16 21.75
CA LEU A 270 1.17 -11.68 23.10
C LEU A 270 1.36 -13.19 23.12
N GLY A 271 1.02 -13.87 22.04
CA GLY A 271 1.14 -15.31 21.89
C GLY A 271 1.01 -15.77 20.45
N THR A 272 1.20 -17.08 20.21
CA THR A 272 1.17 -17.65 18.86
C THR A 272 0.26 -18.86 18.77
N LEU A 273 -0.29 -19.09 17.57
CA LEU A 273 -1.05 -20.27 17.21
C LEU A 273 -0.46 -20.90 15.94
N PRO A 274 0.22 -22.06 16.01
CA PRO A 274 0.71 -22.80 14.84
C PRO A 274 -0.44 -23.56 14.16
N LEU A 275 -1.35 -22.82 13.53
CA LEU A 275 -2.62 -23.37 13.02
C LEU A 275 -2.41 -24.43 11.94
N ASP A 276 -1.47 -24.23 11.00
CA ASP A 276 -1.21 -25.20 9.93
C ASP A 276 -0.69 -26.53 10.50
N SER A 277 0.18 -26.48 11.48
CA SER A 277 0.67 -27.66 12.20
C SER A 277 -0.46 -28.40 12.92
N TRP A 278 -1.37 -27.67 13.57
CA TRP A 278 -2.54 -28.26 14.22
C TRP A 278 -3.48 -28.95 13.23
N LEU A 279 -3.76 -28.31 12.08
CA LEU A 279 -4.60 -28.88 11.02
C LEU A 279 -4.01 -30.19 10.51
N LEU A 280 -2.71 -30.23 10.25
CA LEU A 280 -2.01 -31.44 9.80
C LEU A 280 -2.03 -32.57 10.88
N ALA A 281 -1.73 -32.24 12.12
CA ALA A 281 -1.69 -33.21 13.22
C ALA A 281 -3.06 -33.84 13.51
N ASN A 282 -4.16 -33.14 13.24
CA ASN A 282 -5.52 -33.61 13.44
C ASN A 282 -6.18 -34.12 12.14
N ALA A 283 -5.42 -34.32 11.07
CA ALA A 283 -5.89 -34.76 9.76
C ALA A 283 -7.08 -33.92 9.20
N VAL A 284 -7.13 -32.64 9.52
CA VAL A 284 -8.12 -31.72 8.97
C VAL A 284 -7.72 -31.39 7.54
N PRO A 285 -8.59 -31.56 6.53
CA PRO A 285 -8.23 -31.43 5.11
C PRO A 285 -8.15 -29.96 4.68
N ALA A 286 -7.30 -29.18 5.33
CA ALA A 286 -7.05 -27.76 5.06
C ALA A 286 -5.57 -27.42 5.24
N ARG A 287 -5.14 -26.31 4.63
CA ARG A 287 -3.85 -25.68 4.88
C ARG A 287 -4.09 -24.22 5.27
N ALA A 288 -3.44 -23.78 6.31
CA ALA A 288 -3.48 -22.38 6.69
C ALA A 288 -2.43 -21.56 5.93
N GLN A 289 -2.78 -20.30 5.59
CA GLN A 289 -1.86 -19.27 5.16
C GLN A 289 -2.03 -18.10 6.12
N THR A 290 -1.01 -17.81 6.90
CA THR A 290 -1.07 -16.77 7.92
C THR A 290 -1.19 -15.38 7.30
N LEU A 291 -2.06 -14.56 7.90
CA LEU A 291 -2.16 -13.12 7.64
C LEU A 291 -1.49 -12.31 8.76
N GLY A 292 -0.88 -12.99 9.75
CA GLY A 292 -0.46 -12.42 11.01
C GLY A 292 -1.54 -12.62 12.08
N LEU A 293 -2.42 -11.65 12.28
CA LEU A 293 -3.56 -11.73 13.22
C LEU A 293 -4.82 -12.32 12.56
N GLY A 294 -4.62 -13.26 11.66
CA GLY A 294 -5.64 -14.03 10.97
C GLY A 294 -5.01 -15.10 10.10
N ALA A 295 -5.82 -15.94 9.47
CA ALA A 295 -5.35 -16.87 8.44
C ALA A 295 -6.44 -17.19 7.43
N TYR A 296 -6.04 -17.34 6.17
CA TYR A 296 -6.83 -17.99 5.15
C TYR A 296 -6.73 -19.51 5.28
N LEU A 297 -7.83 -20.20 4.98
CA LEU A 297 -7.86 -21.66 4.91
C LEU A 297 -8.06 -22.08 3.46
N HIS A 298 -7.03 -22.70 2.90
CA HIS A 298 -7.06 -23.31 1.58
C HIS A 298 -7.63 -24.71 1.68
N ILE A 299 -8.87 -24.88 1.19
CA ILE A 299 -9.66 -26.11 1.27
C ILE A 299 -10.26 -26.47 -0.09
N LYS A 300 -10.46 -27.73 -0.34
CA LYS A 300 -11.29 -28.17 -1.48
C LYS A 300 -12.76 -27.97 -1.14
N ARG A 301 -13.61 -27.66 -2.15
CA ARG A 301 -15.04 -27.39 -1.92
C ARG A 301 -15.76 -28.53 -1.16
N GLY A 302 -15.40 -29.79 -1.42
CA GLY A 302 -15.97 -30.95 -0.73
C GLY A 302 -15.62 -31.04 0.75
N ASP A 303 -14.54 -30.40 1.19
CA ASP A 303 -14.02 -30.45 2.56
C ASP A 303 -14.53 -29.29 3.43
N TYR A 304 -15.37 -28.38 2.90
CA TYR A 304 -15.82 -27.17 3.60
C TYR A 304 -16.49 -27.49 4.95
N LEU A 305 -17.52 -28.36 4.96
CA LEU A 305 -18.25 -28.68 6.20
C LEU A 305 -17.40 -29.45 7.23
N PRO A 306 -16.60 -30.47 6.85
CA PRO A 306 -15.67 -31.10 7.77
C PRO A 306 -14.68 -30.14 8.41
N VAL A 307 -14.07 -29.24 7.63
CA VAL A 307 -13.11 -28.24 8.15
C VAL A 307 -13.82 -27.25 9.07
N LEU A 308 -14.96 -26.69 8.66
CA LEU A 308 -15.73 -25.79 9.50
C LEU A 308 -16.14 -26.40 10.83
N LYS A 309 -16.57 -27.69 10.80
CA LYS A 309 -16.92 -28.43 12.02
C LYS A 309 -15.69 -28.61 12.93
N ALA A 310 -14.56 -29.06 12.39
CA ALA A 310 -13.33 -29.27 13.15
C ALA A 310 -12.87 -27.97 13.85
N LEU A 311 -12.95 -26.83 13.17
CA LEU A 311 -12.61 -25.55 13.76
C LEU A 311 -13.60 -25.15 14.86
N LYS A 312 -14.92 -25.24 14.59
CA LYS A 312 -15.96 -24.89 15.57
C LYS A 312 -15.87 -25.71 16.86
N ASP A 313 -15.61 -27.01 16.73
CA ASP A 313 -15.48 -27.92 17.88
C ASP A 313 -14.22 -27.60 18.73
N ASN A 314 -13.25 -26.85 18.18
CA ASN A 314 -11.98 -26.56 18.83
C ASN A 314 -11.69 -25.05 19.01
N MET A 315 -12.64 -24.16 18.76
CA MET A 315 -12.42 -22.70 18.83
C MET A 315 -11.72 -22.24 20.11
N ALA A 316 -12.25 -22.66 21.26
CA ALA A 316 -11.68 -22.26 22.55
C ALA A 316 -10.25 -22.81 22.77
N LYS A 317 -9.98 -24.03 22.34
CA LYS A 317 -8.63 -24.62 22.43
C LYS A 317 -7.62 -23.94 21.54
N LEU A 318 -8.07 -23.44 20.41
CA LEU A 318 -7.26 -22.76 19.38
C LEU A 318 -7.23 -21.24 19.56
N HIS A 319 -7.83 -20.71 20.61
CA HIS A 319 -7.96 -19.26 20.79
C HIS A 319 -8.49 -18.56 19.54
N ILE A 320 -9.46 -19.17 18.84
CA ILE A 320 -10.14 -18.59 17.68
C ILE A 320 -11.32 -17.77 18.17
N LYS A 321 -11.31 -16.46 17.90
CA LYS A 321 -12.40 -15.53 18.20
C LYS A 321 -13.52 -15.66 17.17
N HIS A 322 -13.15 -15.73 15.88
CA HIS A 322 -14.13 -15.76 14.79
C HIS A 322 -13.67 -16.67 13.62
N ILE A 323 -14.64 -17.33 12.99
CA ILE A 323 -14.43 -18.09 11.76
C ILE A 323 -15.25 -17.41 10.68
N TYR A 324 -14.59 -16.72 9.78
CA TYR A 324 -15.22 -16.09 8.63
C TYR A 324 -15.68 -17.14 7.64
N THR A 325 -16.97 -17.22 7.43
CA THR A 325 -17.61 -18.07 6.43
C THR A 325 -17.44 -17.51 5.03
N ARG A 326 -17.73 -18.34 4.02
CA ARG A 326 -17.73 -17.91 2.62
C ARG A 326 -18.65 -16.71 2.37
N GLU A 327 -19.77 -16.62 3.07
CA GLU A 327 -20.73 -15.53 2.93
C GLU A 327 -20.16 -14.22 3.48
N GLU A 328 -19.57 -14.25 4.68
CA GLU A 328 -18.90 -13.09 5.28
C GLU A 328 -17.69 -12.63 4.44
N LEU A 329 -16.87 -13.57 3.94
CA LEU A 329 -15.76 -13.25 3.05
C LEU A 329 -16.22 -12.59 1.74
N ARG A 330 -17.34 -13.03 1.18
CA ARG A 330 -17.96 -12.38 0.01
C ARG A 330 -18.48 -10.99 0.32
N PHE A 331 -19.10 -10.80 1.47
CA PHE A 331 -19.53 -9.48 1.92
C PHE A 331 -18.34 -8.51 2.05
N MET A 332 -17.23 -8.99 2.59
CA MET A 332 -15.97 -8.22 2.68
C MET A 332 -15.23 -8.11 1.33
N GLN A 333 -15.72 -8.75 0.28
CA GLN A 333 -15.09 -8.80 -1.05
C GLN A 333 -13.66 -9.33 -1.02
N ALA A 334 -13.40 -10.30 -0.15
CA ALA A 334 -12.17 -11.07 -0.05
C ALA A 334 -11.91 -11.90 -1.32
N PRO A 335 -10.71 -12.49 -1.51
CA PRO A 335 -10.43 -13.34 -2.67
C PRO A 335 -11.47 -14.46 -2.84
N GLU A 336 -11.95 -14.69 -4.06
CA GLU A 336 -13.08 -15.62 -4.34
C GLU A 336 -12.74 -17.09 -4.09
N ASP A 337 -11.47 -17.46 -4.14
CA ASP A 337 -10.95 -18.80 -3.91
C ASP A 337 -10.84 -19.16 -2.43
N ILE A 338 -10.92 -18.17 -1.53
CA ILE A 338 -10.92 -18.38 -0.09
C ILE A 338 -12.35 -18.66 0.39
N LEU A 339 -12.54 -19.81 1.00
CA LEU A 339 -13.86 -20.27 1.47
C LEU A 339 -14.05 -20.13 2.97
N LEU A 340 -12.98 -20.16 3.75
CA LEU A 340 -12.93 -19.94 5.18
C LEU A 340 -11.69 -19.11 5.55
N ALA A 341 -11.83 -18.29 6.57
CA ALA A 341 -10.71 -17.64 7.23
C ALA A 341 -10.97 -17.65 8.75
N VAL A 342 -9.94 -17.43 9.52
CA VAL A 342 -10.03 -17.36 10.97
C VAL A 342 -9.39 -16.09 11.49
N GLU A 343 -9.99 -15.54 12.55
CA GLU A 343 -9.44 -14.47 13.38
C GLU A 343 -9.21 -15.06 14.79
N PRO A 344 -7.99 -15.02 15.32
CA PRO A 344 -7.71 -15.46 16.67
C PRO A 344 -8.17 -14.42 17.70
N GLU A 345 -8.11 -14.78 18.98
CA GLU A 345 -8.27 -13.85 20.08
C GLU A 345 -7.19 -12.74 20.00
N GLU A 346 -7.47 -11.61 20.64
CA GLU A 346 -6.60 -10.43 20.61
C GLU A 346 -5.18 -10.78 21.08
N GLY A 347 -4.18 -10.32 20.34
CA GLY A 347 -2.77 -10.56 20.64
C GLY A 347 -2.24 -11.93 20.21
N ILE A 348 -3.05 -12.82 19.66
CA ILE A 348 -2.58 -14.13 19.16
C ILE A 348 -2.22 -14.04 17.68
N MET A 349 -0.96 -14.23 17.35
CA MET A 349 -0.48 -14.33 15.98
C MET A 349 -0.57 -15.76 15.46
N ILE A 350 -1.11 -15.95 14.27
CA ILE A 350 -1.06 -17.24 13.58
C ILE A 350 0.28 -17.37 12.89
N VAL A 351 1.02 -18.44 13.23
CA VAL A 351 2.35 -18.74 12.67
C VAL A 351 2.32 -20.02 11.84
N ASP A 352 3.26 -20.17 10.93
CA ASP A 352 3.38 -21.38 10.12
C ASP A 352 3.97 -22.56 10.93
N ASP A 353 4.94 -22.27 11.81
CA ASP A 353 5.49 -23.26 12.76
C ASP A 353 5.89 -22.60 14.10
N GLU A 354 6.16 -23.42 15.11
CA GLU A 354 6.50 -22.96 16.47
C GLU A 354 7.88 -22.29 16.58
N GLN A 355 8.71 -22.38 15.56
CA GLN A 355 10.08 -21.82 15.53
C GLN A 355 10.14 -20.52 14.77
N GLU A 356 9.01 -20.00 14.29
CA GLU A 356 8.94 -18.73 13.57
C GLU A 356 9.32 -17.57 14.50
N GLU A 357 10.13 -16.63 13.98
CA GLU A 357 10.47 -15.41 14.70
C GLU A 357 9.22 -14.52 14.83
N VAL A 358 8.85 -14.19 16.07
CA VAL A 358 7.62 -13.47 16.39
C VAL A 358 7.92 -12.00 16.53
N PRO A 359 7.28 -11.11 15.74
CA PRO A 359 7.42 -9.66 15.90
C PRO A 359 6.70 -9.18 17.17
N ALA A 360 7.08 -7.99 17.67
CA ALA A 360 6.42 -7.38 18.81
C ALA A 360 4.98 -6.94 18.51
N ALA A 361 4.70 -6.56 17.26
CA ALA A 361 3.36 -6.24 16.77
C ALA A 361 3.22 -6.70 15.31
N THR A 362 1.99 -6.93 14.86
CA THR A 362 1.68 -7.30 13.46
C THR A 362 0.26 -6.86 13.07
N HIS A 363 -0.12 -7.12 11.84
CA HIS A 363 -1.40 -6.76 11.23
C HIS A 363 -2.11 -8.01 10.67
N GLY A 364 -3.12 -7.86 9.79
CA GLY A 364 -3.84 -8.97 9.17
C GLY A 364 -5.11 -9.39 9.90
N PHE A 365 -5.63 -8.54 10.77
CA PHE A 365 -6.90 -8.68 11.49
C PHE A 365 -8.11 -8.38 10.60
N GLY A 366 -9.30 -8.63 11.13
CA GLY A 366 -10.57 -8.29 10.47
C GLY A 366 -10.84 -6.79 10.38
N VAL A 367 -11.77 -6.40 9.50
CA VAL A 367 -12.07 -4.98 9.22
C VAL A 367 -12.75 -4.24 10.38
N ASP A 368 -13.29 -4.97 11.35
CA ASP A 368 -13.91 -4.39 12.55
C ASP A 368 -12.89 -4.08 13.66
N HIS A 369 -11.63 -4.47 13.48
CA HIS A 369 -10.56 -4.16 14.42
C HIS A 369 -10.22 -2.65 14.38
N PRO A 370 -9.94 -1.99 15.52
CA PRO A 370 -9.58 -0.57 15.53
C PRO A 370 -8.41 -0.20 14.61
N GLY A 371 -7.43 -1.09 14.44
CA GLY A 371 -6.31 -0.93 13.52
C GLY A 371 -6.71 -0.95 12.03
N ALA A 372 -7.95 -1.31 11.69
CA ALA A 372 -8.48 -1.25 10.33
C ALA A 372 -9.00 0.16 9.94
N GLN A 373 -8.94 1.14 10.84
CA GLN A 373 -9.29 2.54 10.56
C GLN A 373 -8.02 3.31 10.20
N CYS A 374 -7.89 3.67 8.94
CA CYS A 374 -6.75 4.36 8.35
C CYS A 374 -6.96 5.88 8.32
N LEU A 375 -5.93 6.58 7.83
CA LEU A 375 -5.88 8.04 7.77
C LEU A 375 -5.77 8.52 6.31
N MET A 376 -6.32 9.71 6.04
CA MET A 376 -6.21 10.35 4.73
C MET A 376 -6.09 11.86 4.87
N TRP A 377 -5.13 12.45 4.16
CA TRP A 377 -4.98 13.89 3.89
C TRP A 377 -5.05 14.12 2.39
N LEU A 378 -5.91 14.99 1.92
CA LEU A 378 -6.02 15.39 0.51
C LEU A 378 -5.89 16.90 0.41
N SER A 379 -4.94 17.39 -0.38
CA SER A 379 -4.77 18.81 -0.64
C SER A 379 -4.58 19.07 -2.13
N GLY A 380 -5.03 20.21 -2.61
CA GLY A 380 -4.91 20.60 -4.00
C GLY A 380 -6.09 21.46 -4.47
N PRO A 381 -6.08 21.92 -5.72
CA PRO A 381 -7.09 22.88 -6.22
C PRO A 381 -8.54 22.41 -6.09
N MET A 382 -8.75 21.09 -6.22
CA MET A 382 -10.10 20.48 -6.19
C MET A 382 -10.65 20.28 -4.78
N PHE A 383 -9.81 20.38 -3.74
CA PHE A 383 -10.21 20.07 -2.36
C PHE A 383 -10.38 21.35 -1.53
N PRO A 384 -11.45 21.46 -0.72
CA PRO A 384 -11.61 22.58 0.20
C PRO A 384 -10.55 22.52 1.31
N ALA A 385 -10.08 23.68 1.76
CA ALA A 385 -9.17 23.78 2.89
C ALA A 385 -9.94 23.58 4.22
N ASP A 386 -9.20 23.19 5.26
CA ASP A 386 -9.71 23.06 6.64
C ASP A 386 -11.02 22.25 6.73
N THR A 387 -11.06 21.13 6.02
CA THR A 387 -12.26 20.28 5.92
C THR A 387 -12.01 18.92 6.55
N ARG A 388 -12.94 18.45 7.37
CA ARG A 388 -12.91 17.10 7.93
C ARG A 388 -13.98 16.25 7.25
N LEU A 389 -13.58 15.14 6.65
CA LEU A 389 -14.49 14.09 6.18
C LEU A 389 -14.77 13.13 7.33
N GLU A 390 -16.02 12.80 7.56
CA GLU A 390 -16.41 11.93 8.68
C GLU A 390 -15.85 10.52 8.51
N SER A 391 -16.04 9.91 7.35
CA SER A 391 -15.51 8.59 7.04
C SER A 391 -15.56 8.32 5.53
N CYS A 392 -14.71 7.40 5.05
CA CYS A 392 -14.77 6.84 3.71
C CYS A 392 -14.17 5.43 3.69
N LYS A 393 -14.21 4.79 2.53
CA LYS A 393 -13.53 3.51 2.31
C LYS A 393 -12.23 3.73 1.55
N ILE A 394 -11.24 2.90 1.79
CA ILE A 394 -9.94 3.01 1.11
C ILE A 394 -10.06 2.85 -0.40
N VAL A 395 -11.02 2.08 -0.88
CA VAL A 395 -11.33 1.90 -2.32
C VAL A 395 -11.90 3.17 -2.97
N ASP A 396 -12.42 4.13 -2.20
CA ASP A 396 -12.94 5.40 -2.70
C ASP A 396 -11.81 6.38 -3.07
N ILE A 397 -10.59 6.14 -2.57
CA ILE A 397 -9.45 7.03 -2.75
C ILE A 397 -9.02 7.07 -4.22
N ALA A 398 -8.78 5.91 -4.85
CA ALA A 398 -8.30 5.88 -6.24
C ALA A 398 -9.27 6.56 -7.25
N PRO A 399 -10.59 6.29 -7.26
CA PRO A 399 -11.51 6.99 -8.17
C PRO A 399 -11.60 8.49 -7.86
N THR A 400 -11.52 8.91 -6.59
CA THR A 400 -11.49 10.32 -6.20
C THR A 400 -10.23 11.03 -6.72
N LEU A 401 -9.06 10.40 -6.58
CA LEU A 401 -7.80 10.94 -7.10
C LEU A 401 -7.78 10.96 -8.62
N ALA A 402 -8.28 9.91 -9.28
CA ALA A 402 -8.41 9.86 -10.73
C ALA A 402 -9.25 11.05 -11.24
N TYR A 403 -10.45 11.23 -10.67
CA TYR A 403 -11.33 12.36 -10.98
C TYR A 403 -10.61 13.70 -10.77
N ALA A 404 -9.96 13.89 -9.62
CA ALA A 404 -9.29 15.15 -9.28
C ALA A 404 -8.16 15.53 -10.26
N VAL A 405 -7.55 14.55 -10.93
CA VAL A 405 -6.51 14.83 -11.95
C VAL A 405 -6.99 14.69 -13.38
N GLY A 406 -8.29 14.52 -13.61
CA GLY A 406 -8.89 14.37 -14.93
C GLY A 406 -8.54 13.05 -15.62
N LEU A 407 -8.56 11.98 -14.86
CA LEU A 407 -8.50 10.59 -15.33
C LEU A 407 -9.81 9.87 -15.00
N SER A 408 -10.15 8.88 -15.80
CA SER A 408 -11.25 7.96 -15.53
C SER A 408 -10.72 6.62 -15.02
N LEU A 409 -11.39 6.05 -14.02
CA LEU A 409 -11.08 4.72 -13.47
C LEU A 409 -12.36 3.84 -13.46
N PRO A 410 -12.89 3.47 -14.63
CA PRO A 410 -14.24 2.89 -14.77
C PRO A 410 -14.40 1.52 -14.12
N GLY A 411 -13.29 0.85 -13.82
CA GLY A 411 -13.30 -0.45 -13.14
C GLY A 411 -13.37 -0.38 -11.62
N ALA A 412 -13.30 0.80 -11.01
CA ALA A 412 -13.31 0.95 -9.57
C ALA A 412 -14.63 0.46 -8.94
N GLN A 413 -14.53 -0.16 -7.78
CA GLN A 413 -15.70 -0.54 -6.94
C GLN A 413 -15.99 0.53 -5.88
N GLY A 414 -15.01 1.39 -5.57
CA GLY A 414 -15.20 2.59 -4.79
C GLY A 414 -15.86 3.71 -5.59
N ARG A 415 -16.34 4.72 -4.90
CA ARG A 415 -16.98 5.91 -5.49
C ARG A 415 -16.06 7.13 -5.46
N VAL A 416 -16.36 8.13 -6.25
CA VAL A 416 -15.79 9.47 -6.09
C VAL A 416 -16.41 10.12 -4.84
N LEU A 417 -15.57 10.70 -3.98
CA LEU A 417 -15.99 11.43 -2.77
C LEU A 417 -16.38 12.86 -3.17
N GLU A 418 -17.54 13.02 -3.80
CA GLU A 418 -18.00 14.31 -4.36
C GLU A 418 -18.20 15.38 -3.29
N GLU A 419 -18.56 14.96 -2.06
CA GLU A 419 -18.77 15.80 -0.89
C GLU A 419 -17.54 16.61 -0.46
N ILE A 420 -16.36 16.20 -0.91
CA ILE A 420 -15.09 16.91 -0.65
C ILE A 420 -14.47 17.52 -1.90
N ILE A 421 -15.20 17.61 -3.00
CA ILE A 421 -14.73 18.19 -4.25
C ILE A 421 -15.40 19.54 -4.50
N LYS A 422 -14.60 20.59 -4.74
CA LYS A 422 -15.08 21.90 -5.16
C LYS A 422 -15.67 21.83 -6.57
N ASN A 423 -16.92 22.25 -6.73
CA ASN A 423 -17.62 22.30 -8.01
C ASN A 423 -17.55 20.94 -8.76
N PRO A 424 -18.08 19.85 -8.22
CA PRO A 424 -18.13 18.59 -8.94
C PRO A 424 -18.86 18.76 -10.27
N ALA A 425 -18.43 18.02 -11.31
CA ALA A 425 -19.13 18.03 -12.59
C ALA A 425 -20.58 17.54 -12.41
N PRO A 426 -21.56 18.09 -13.16
CA PRO A 426 -22.93 17.59 -13.11
C PRO A 426 -22.99 16.08 -13.34
N GLU A 427 -23.87 15.36 -12.63
CA GLU A 427 -24.03 13.90 -12.69
C GLU A 427 -24.15 13.33 -14.12
N ASP A 428 -24.71 14.11 -15.05
CA ASP A 428 -24.92 13.69 -16.45
C ASP A 428 -23.62 13.57 -17.25
N ALA A 429 -22.58 14.31 -16.87
CA ALA A 429 -21.26 14.23 -17.54
C ALA A 429 -20.47 12.96 -17.16
N GLN A 430 -20.74 12.38 -15.99
CA GLN A 430 -20.07 11.18 -15.52
C GLN A 430 -20.62 9.89 -16.19
N LYS A 431 -21.88 9.90 -16.61
CA LYS A 431 -22.51 8.76 -17.29
C LYS A 431 -22.08 8.62 -18.74
N ALA A 432 -21.57 9.67 -19.35
CA ALA A 432 -21.10 9.64 -20.74
C ALA A 432 -19.76 8.93 -20.93
N ASP A 433 -18.91 8.85 -19.87
CA ASP A 433 -17.62 8.13 -19.90
C ASP A 433 -17.75 6.63 -19.55
N LEU A 434 -18.95 6.16 -19.22
CA LEU A 434 -19.27 4.75 -18.87
C LEU A 434 -19.97 4.00 -20.02
N ALA A 435 -20.23 4.64 -21.15
CA ALA A 435 -20.85 4.07 -22.36
C ALA A 435 -19.76 3.72 -23.46
#